data_6563baccb2c203163ca8c18348b198be
#
_entry.id   6563baccb2c203163ca8c18348b198be
#
_cell.length_a   1.000
_cell.length_b   1.000
_cell.length_c   1.000
_cell.angle_alpha   90.00
_cell.angle_beta   90.00
_cell.angle_gamma   90.00
#
_symmetry.space_group_name_H-M   'P 1'
#
loop_
_entity.id
_entity.type
_entity.pdbx_description
1 polymer ?
#
loop_
_entity_poly.entity_id
_entity_poly.type
_entity_poly.pdbx_seq_one_letter_code
_entity_poly.pdbx_strand_id
1 'polypeptide(L)'
;MTTFSRTGALPRWREIETVLLDMDGTLLDLWFDNHFWLELVPRSYAQRHSLTLEAARATLAPRFAAVQGTLEWYCTDYWSRELSLDLVAMKHEAREHVRFLPGAEQFLQAMREHGFKTALVTNAHRDSLGVKAAQTNLAGYFDAVVSSHDYGLPKEHDGFWQRLQAELAFDPKRCLFVDDSLPVLQAARRHGIAQVFAVSRPDSRQEPRRILEFPAVESVSELLGSLGR
;
A
#
# COMPACT_ATOMS: atom_id res chain seq x y z
N MET A 1 22.87 25.78 2.64
CA MET A 1 21.87 24.93 3.28
C MET A 1 20.52 25.62 3.13
N THR A 2 19.76 25.24 2.13
CA THR A 2 18.45 25.84 1.86
C THR A 2 17.42 25.00 2.59
N THR A 3 16.94 25.48 3.72
CA THR A 3 15.80 24.91 4.44
C THR A 3 14.57 25.03 3.54
N PHE A 4 14.19 23.94 2.90
CA PHE A 4 12.89 23.85 2.23
C PHE A 4 11.82 23.87 3.32
N SER A 5 11.08 24.97 3.40
CA SER A 5 9.93 25.13 4.28
C SER A 5 8.89 24.04 3.92
N ARG A 6 8.72 23.08 4.81
CA ARG A 6 7.65 22.06 4.76
C ARG A 6 6.32 22.72 5.14
N THR A 7 5.70 23.46 4.25
CA THR A 7 4.28 23.78 4.41
C THR A 7 3.47 22.57 3.88
N GLY A 8 3.58 21.45 4.59
CA GLY A 8 2.72 20.30 4.34
C GLY A 8 1.29 20.69 4.72
N ALA A 9 0.37 20.72 3.78
CA ALA A 9 -1.04 20.83 4.10
C ALA A 9 -1.37 19.67 5.05
N LEU A 10 -2.01 19.96 6.17
CA LEU A 10 -2.51 18.93 7.09
C LEU A 10 -3.98 18.64 6.77
N PRO A 11 -4.49 17.45 7.11
CA PRO A 11 -5.90 17.13 6.92
C PRO A 11 -6.82 18.11 7.65
N ARG A 12 -7.94 18.43 7.02
CA ARG A 12 -9.03 19.18 7.65
C ARG A 12 -9.97 18.18 8.33
N TRP A 13 -9.55 17.67 9.49
CA TRP A 13 -10.21 16.57 10.21
C TRP A 13 -11.70 16.78 10.46
N ARG A 14 -12.15 18.03 10.70
CA ARG A 14 -13.57 18.35 10.91
C ARG A 14 -14.46 18.09 9.68
N GLU A 15 -13.86 17.99 8.50
CA GLU A 15 -14.55 17.70 7.25
C GLU A 15 -14.53 16.19 6.91
N ILE A 16 -13.81 15.36 7.68
CA ILE A 16 -13.59 13.95 7.41
C ILE A 16 -14.52 13.09 8.26
N GLU A 17 -15.12 12.08 7.65
CA GLU A 17 -15.89 11.01 8.32
C GLU A 17 -15.22 9.66 8.09
N THR A 18 -14.62 9.47 6.91
CA THR A 18 -14.04 8.19 6.49
C THR A 18 -12.56 8.35 6.15
N VAL A 19 -11.74 7.45 6.66
CA VAL A 19 -10.30 7.37 6.39
C VAL A 19 -10.02 6.07 5.67
N LEU A 20 -9.60 6.16 4.41
CA LEU A 20 -9.17 5.05 3.58
C LEU A 20 -7.64 5.03 3.57
N LEU A 21 -7.06 3.88 3.85
CA LEU A 21 -5.61 3.72 3.96
C LEU A 21 -5.14 2.56 3.09
N ASP A 22 -4.10 2.80 2.33
CA ASP A 22 -3.34 1.72 1.73
C ASP A 22 -2.52 0.96 2.78
N MET A 23 -2.01 -0.19 2.39
CA MET A 23 -1.24 -1.09 3.25
C MET A 23 0.27 -0.92 3.06
N ASP A 24 0.77 -1.31 1.90
CA ASP A 24 2.19 -1.50 1.62
C ASP A 24 2.86 -0.19 1.18
N GLY A 25 3.81 0.29 1.96
CA GLY A 25 4.42 1.60 1.75
C GLY A 25 3.65 2.76 2.40
N THR A 26 2.52 2.47 3.04
CA THR A 26 1.71 3.46 3.75
C THR A 26 1.63 3.16 5.24
N LEU A 27 1.23 1.97 5.60
CA LEU A 27 1.17 1.48 6.99
C LEU A 27 2.26 0.45 7.28
N LEU A 28 2.50 -0.45 6.33
CA LEU A 28 3.55 -1.45 6.42
C LEU A 28 4.74 -1.04 5.56
N ASP A 29 5.93 -1.36 6.06
CA ASP A 29 7.20 -1.06 5.39
C ASP A 29 7.31 -1.81 4.06
N LEU A 30 7.37 -1.07 2.96
CA LEU A 30 7.50 -1.61 1.60
C LEU A 30 8.82 -2.40 1.41
N TRP A 31 9.78 -2.24 2.34
CA TRP A 31 11.01 -2.99 2.31
C TRP A 31 10.78 -4.51 2.23
N PHE A 32 9.76 -5.03 2.93
CA PHE A 32 9.42 -6.45 2.86
C PHE A 32 9.12 -6.89 1.43
N ASP A 33 8.24 -6.15 0.72
CA ASP A 33 7.88 -6.50 -0.66
C ASP A 33 9.05 -6.28 -1.62
N ASN A 34 9.81 -5.20 -1.47
CA ASN A 34 11.03 -4.97 -2.25
C ASN A 34 12.04 -6.11 -2.06
N HIS A 35 12.31 -6.52 -0.82
CA HIS A 35 13.19 -7.64 -0.52
C HIS A 35 12.65 -8.95 -1.09
N PHE A 36 11.36 -9.22 -0.95
CA PHE A 36 10.72 -10.41 -1.46
C PHE A 36 10.86 -10.51 -2.99
N TRP A 37 10.44 -9.49 -3.72
CA TRP A 37 10.40 -9.51 -5.18
C TRP A 37 11.76 -9.31 -5.86
N LEU A 38 12.67 -8.56 -5.24
CA LEU A 38 13.98 -8.25 -5.84
C LEU A 38 15.11 -9.17 -5.39
N GLU A 39 14.93 -9.88 -4.27
CA GLU A 39 15.96 -10.78 -3.73
C GLU A 39 15.48 -12.23 -3.60
N LEU A 40 14.39 -12.49 -2.83
CA LEU A 40 13.97 -13.85 -2.51
C LEU A 40 13.44 -14.58 -3.75
N VAL A 41 12.52 -13.96 -4.50
CA VAL A 41 11.94 -14.56 -5.72
C VAL A 41 13.02 -14.85 -6.77
N PRO A 42 13.93 -13.91 -7.14
CA PRO A 42 15.00 -14.22 -8.09
C PRO A 42 15.95 -15.35 -7.63
N ARG A 43 16.26 -15.45 -6.33
CA ARG A 43 17.10 -16.54 -5.79
C ARG A 43 16.40 -17.89 -5.91
N SER A 44 15.13 -17.98 -5.52
CA SER A 44 14.35 -19.22 -5.65
C SER A 44 14.14 -19.62 -7.10
N TYR A 45 13.89 -18.65 -7.98
CA TYR A 45 13.79 -18.88 -9.43
C TYR A 45 15.11 -19.39 -10.03
N ALA A 46 16.24 -18.78 -9.67
CA ALA A 46 17.58 -19.22 -10.10
C ALA A 46 17.86 -20.67 -9.67
N GLN A 47 17.57 -21.00 -8.40
CA GLN A 47 17.75 -22.36 -7.87
C GLN A 47 16.90 -23.37 -8.62
N ARG A 48 15.60 -23.07 -8.82
CA ARG A 48 14.67 -23.98 -9.50
C ARG A 48 15.03 -24.26 -10.95
N HIS A 49 15.57 -23.25 -11.65
CA HIS A 49 15.88 -23.33 -13.09
C HIS A 49 17.37 -23.53 -13.38
N SER A 50 18.21 -23.81 -12.36
CA SER A 50 19.65 -23.97 -12.48
C SER A 50 20.34 -22.79 -13.20
N LEU A 51 19.89 -21.57 -12.88
CA LEU A 51 20.43 -20.32 -13.43
C LEU A 51 21.35 -19.63 -12.41
N THR A 52 22.20 -18.74 -12.92
CA THR A 52 22.83 -17.74 -12.04
C THR A 52 21.79 -16.71 -11.57
N LEU A 53 22.04 -16.06 -10.44
CA LEU A 53 21.16 -15.00 -9.94
C LEU A 53 21.01 -13.86 -10.94
N GLU A 54 22.07 -13.51 -11.65
CA GLU A 54 22.06 -12.48 -12.69
C GLU A 54 21.16 -12.88 -13.87
N ALA A 55 21.27 -14.12 -14.36
CA ALA A 55 20.42 -14.64 -15.44
C ALA A 55 18.93 -14.69 -15.01
N ALA A 56 18.66 -15.08 -13.74
CA ALA A 56 17.31 -15.08 -13.20
C ALA A 56 16.72 -13.66 -13.17
N ARG A 57 17.46 -12.67 -12.65
CA ARG A 57 17.04 -11.25 -12.65
C ARG A 57 16.78 -10.72 -14.06
N ALA A 58 17.67 -11.00 -15.01
CA ALA A 58 17.51 -10.60 -16.41
C ALA A 58 16.26 -11.23 -17.05
N THR A 59 15.92 -12.47 -16.69
CA THR A 59 14.71 -13.17 -17.17
C THR A 59 13.44 -12.60 -16.55
N LEU A 60 13.46 -12.25 -15.26
CA LEU A 60 12.27 -11.81 -14.52
C LEU A 60 11.92 -10.33 -14.79
N ALA A 61 12.91 -9.46 -14.96
CA ALA A 61 12.67 -8.02 -15.12
C ALA A 61 11.68 -7.67 -16.25
N PRO A 62 11.80 -8.19 -17.49
CA PRO A 62 10.83 -7.89 -18.55
C PRO A 62 9.43 -8.50 -18.26
N ARG A 63 9.35 -9.64 -17.55
CA ARG A 63 8.08 -10.26 -17.17
C ARG A 63 7.34 -9.39 -16.14
N PHE A 64 8.05 -8.85 -15.15
CA PHE A 64 7.49 -7.92 -14.19
C PHE A 64 7.02 -6.65 -14.88
N ALA A 65 7.83 -6.05 -15.74
CA ALA A 65 7.48 -4.82 -16.44
C ALA A 65 6.24 -4.96 -17.35
N ALA A 66 6.01 -6.15 -17.93
CA ALA A 66 4.90 -6.40 -18.86
C ALA A 66 3.51 -6.31 -18.22
N VAL A 67 3.40 -6.55 -16.91
CA VAL A 67 2.09 -6.55 -16.21
C VAL A 67 2.00 -5.44 -15.15
N GLN A 68 2.98 -4.54 -15.09
CA GLN A 68 2.97 -3.45 -14.12
C GLN A 68 1.71 -2.58 -14.27
N GLY A 69 1.02 -2.30 -13.17
CA GLY A 69 -0.22 -1.52 -13.14
C GLY A 69 -1.48 -2.31 -13.47
N THR A 70 -1.36 -3.62 -13.73
CA THR A 70 -2.51 -4.53 -13.87
C THR A 70 -2.76 -5.31 -12.58
N LEU A 71 -3.89 -6.01 -12.48
CA LEU A 71 -4.21 -6.83 -11.30
C LEU A 71 -3.23 -8.01 -11.15
N GLU A 72 -2.74 -8.56 -12.26
CA GLU A 72 -1.74 -9.64 -12.29
C GLU A 72 -0.44 -9.24 -11.61
N TRP A 73 -0.05 -7.97 -11.67
CA TRP A 73 1.13 -7.45 -10.98
C TRP A 73 1.12 -7.77 -9.48
N TYR A 74 -0.07 -7.68 -8.86
CA TYR A 74 -0.27 -7.87 -7.43
C TYR A 74 -0.69 -9.30 -7.06
N CYS A 75 -0.93 -10.18 -8.06
CA CYS A 75 -1.55 -11.50 -7.87
C CYS A 75 -0.52 -12.58 -7.53
N THR A 76 -0.54 -13.09 -6.29
CA THR A 76 0.34 -14.20 -5.88
C THR A 76 0.06 -15.49 -6.66
N ASP A 77 -1.20 -15.78 -6.99
CA ASP A 77 -1.56 -16.97 -7.79
C ASP A 77 -1.02 -16.91 -9.22
N TYR A 78 -1.18 -15.74 -9.87
CA TYR A 78 -0.62 -15.51 -11.19
C TYR A 78 0.88 -15.78 -11.20
N TRP A 79 1.60 -15.13 -10.30
CA TRP A 79 3.06 -15.25 -10.24
C TRP A 79 3.53 -16.64 -9.79
N SER A 80 2.79 -17.33 -8.91
CA SER A 80 3.13 -18.69 -8.51
C SER A 80 3.09 -19.65 -9.70
N ARG A 81 2.08 -19.53 -10.57
CA ARG A 81 1.99 -20.31 -11.81
C ARG A 81 3.10 -19.94 -12.79
N GLU A 82 3.25 -18.63 -13.05
CA GLU A 82 4.23 -18.11 -14.01
C GLU A 82 5.68 -18.46 -13.67
N LEU A 83 6.01 -18.50 -12.40
CA LEU A 83 7.38 -18.75 -11.93
C LEU A 83 7.58 -20.21 -11.49
N SER A 84 6.50 -20.98 -11.39
CA SER A 84 6.50 -22.34 -10.81
C SER A 84 7.09 -22.36 -9.40
N LEU A 85 6.75 -21.35 -8.58
CA LEU A 85 7.18 -21.18 -7.18
C LEU A 85 5.96 -21.10 -6.28
N ASP A 86 6.07 -21.61 -5.05
CA ASP A 86 5.03 -21.39 -4.03
C ASP A 86 5.29 -20.05 -3.32
N LEU A 87 4.79 -18.95 -3.91
CA LEU A 87 5.01 -17.62 -3.37
C LEU A 87 4.31 -17.38 -2.04
N VAL A 88 3.21 -18.08 -1.77
CA VAL A 88 2.48 -17.97 -0.50
C VAL A 88 3.33 -18.59 0.62
N ALA A 89 3.87 -19.80 0.42
CA ALA A 89 4.79 -20.42 1.38
C ALA A 89 6.03 -19.55 1.61
N MET A 90 6.63 -19.02 0.53
CA MET A 90 7.79 -18.13 0.63
C MET A 90 7.48 -16.84 1.44
N LYS A 91 6.29 -16.25 1.27
CA LYS A 91 5.88 -15.08 2.07
C LYS A 91 5.68 -15.46 3.55
N HIS A 92 5.13 -16.64 3.83
CA HIS A 92 5.00 -17.15 5.20
C HIS A 92 6.37 -17.38 5.87
N GLU A 93 7.35 -17.90 5.14
CA GLU A 93 8.72 -18.08 5.63
C GLU A 93 9.40 -16.75 5.97
N ALA A 94 9.16 -15.73 5.14
CA ALA A 94 9.76 -14.40 5.29
C ALA A 94 8.93 -13.43 6.16
N ARG A 95 7.80 -13.86 6.75
CA ARG A 95 6.82 -12.97 7.43
C ARG A 95 7.40 -12.16 8.60
N GLU A 96 8.48 -12.63 9.23
CA GLU A 96 9.16 -11.92 10.32
C GLU A 96 9.70 -10.54 9.92
N HIS A 97 9.82 -10.30 8.62
CA HIS A 97 10.24 -9.03 8.05
C HIS A 97 9.09 -8.04 7.83
N VAL A 98 7.84 -8.48 7.96
CA VAL A 98 6.67 -7.59 7.87
C VAL A 98 6.59 -6.74 9.12
N ARG A 99 6.62 -5.42 8.96
CA ARG A 99 6.63 -4.44 10.07
C ARG A 99 5.81 -3.23 9.70
N PHE A 100 5.25 -2.60 10.71
CA PHE A 100 4.69 -1.26 10.56
C PHE A 100 5.79 -0.22 10.24
N LEU A 101 5.45 0.75 9.40
CA LEU A 101 6.22 1.97 9.30
C LEU A 101 6.16 2.75 10.62
N PRO A 102 7.20 3.54 10.95
CA PRO A 102 7.22 4.32 12.18
C PRO A 102 5.98 5.20 12.33
N GLY A 103 5.30 5.09 13.47
CA GLY A 103 4.12 5.89 13.81
C GLY A 103 2.80 5.40 13.19
N ALA A 104 2.79 4.33 12.37
CA ALA A 104 1.56 3.84 11.75
C ALA A 104 0.56 3.28 12.78
N GLU A 105 1.02 2.51 13.76
CA GLU A 105 0.14 2.00 14.83
C GLU A 105 -0.47 3.14 15.66
N GLN A 106 0.35 4.16 16.01
CA GLN A 106 -0.13 5.34 16.74
C GLN A 106 -1.22 6.07 15.93
N PHE A 107 -1.03 6.19 14.60
CA PHE A 107 -2.02 6.80 13.74
C PHE A 107 -3.33 6.00 13.73
N LEU A 108 -3.27 4.68 13.56
CA LEU A 108 -4.44 3.81 13.54
C LEU A 108 -5.20 3.84 14.87
N GLN A 109 -4.49 3.84 15.98
CA GLN A 109 -5.10 3.97 17.30
C GLN A 109 -5.81 5.32 17.46
N ALA A 110 -5.22 6.42 17.03
CA ALA A 110 -5.84 7.74 17.05
C ALA A 110 -7.11 7.80 16.18
N MET A 111 -7.13 7.16 15.00
CA MET A 111 -8.34 7.10 14.16
C MET A 111 -9.50 6.42 14.90
N ARG A 112 -9.21 5.32 15.57
CA ARG A 112 -10.20 4.59 16.37
C ARG A 112 -10.70 5.40 17.56
N GLU A 113 -9.80 6.04 18.31
CA GLU A 113 -10.14 6.86 19.49
C GLU A 113 -11.02 8.07 19.15
N HIS A 114 -10.83 8.63 17.94
CA HIS A 114 -11.63 9.76 17.46
C HIS A 114 -12.91 9.33 16.69
N GLY A 115 -13.16 8.03 16.56
CA GLY A 115 -14.39 7.49 15.99
C GLY A 115 -14.54 7.67 14.48
N PHE A 116 -13.42 7.79 13.74
CA PHE A 116 -13.47 7.77 12.27
C PHE A 116 -13.83 6.39 11.75
N LYS A 117 -14.64 6.35 10.69
CA LYS A 117 -14.81 5.12 9.91
C LYS A 117 -13.51 4.83 9.15
N THR A 118 -12.97 3.63 9.29
CA THR A 118 -11.67 3.27 8.70
C THR A 118 -11.78 2.08 7.78
N ALA A 119 -11.15 2.15 6.61
CA ALA A 119 -11.01 1.00 5.74
C ALA A 119 -9.57 0.84 5.22
N LEU A 120 -9.07 -0.39 5.29
CA LEU A 120 -7.86 -0.80 4.60
C LEU A 120 -8.21 -1.09 3.14
N VAL A 121 -7.50 -0.45 2.20
CA VAL A 121 -7.77 -0.54 0.76
C VAL A 121 -6.46 -0.83 0.04
N THR A 122 -6.25 -2.09 -0.33
CA THR A 122 -4.95 -2.55 -0.85
C THR A 122 -5.05 -3.23 -2.22
N ASN A 123 -3.98 -3.14 -3.02
CA ASN A 123 -3.82 -3.94 -4.22
C ASN A 123 -3.27 -5.35 -3.94
N ALA A 124 -2.82 -5.63 -2.72
CA ALA A 124 -2.28 -6.93 -2.37
C ALA A 124 -3.32 -8.06 -2.53
N HIS A 125 -2.89 -9.18 -3.11
CA HIS A 125 -3.70 -10.41 -3.15
C HIS A 125 -4.09 -10.86 -1.75
N ARG A 126 -5.25 -11.52 -1.61
CA ARG A 126 -5.78 -11.96 -0.31
C ARG A 126 -4.80 -12.80 0.50
N ASP A 127 -4.02 -13.67 -0.13
CA ASP A 127 -3.01 -14.49 0.58
C ASP A 127 -1.88 -13.62 1.14
N SER A 128 -1.37 -12.66 0.34
CA SER A 128 -0.34 -11.72 0.82
C SER A 128 -0.86 -10.85 1.97
N LEU A 129 -2.10 -10.35 1.84
CA LEU A 129 -2.79 -9.62 2.89
C LEU A 129 -2.95 -10.48 4.16
N GLY A 130 -3.33 -11.75 4.02
CA GLY A 130 -3.48 -12.68 5.13
C GLY A 130 -2.19 -12.90 5.92
N VAL A 131 -1.06 -13.11 5.21
CA VAL A 131 0.27 -13.25 5.83
C VAL A 131 0.64 -11.99 6.62
N LYS A 132 0.45 -10.81 6.02
CA LYS A 132 0.80 -9.52 6.64
C LYS A 132 -0.10 -9.20 7.83
N ALA A 133 -1.41 -9.41 7.68
CA ALA A 133 -2.37 -9.17 8.75
C ALA A 133 -2.16 -10.11 9.95
N ALA A 134 -1.82 -11.39 9.71
CA ALA A 134 -1.51 -12.34 10.78
C ALA A 134 -0.25 -11.95 11.56
N GLN A 135 0.77 -11.37 10.88
CA GLN A 135 2.02 -10.95 11.51
C GLN A 135 1.86 -9.67 12.34
N THR A 136 0.99 -8.74 11.93
CA THR A 136 0.91 -7.39 12.51
C THR A 136 -0.40 -7.11 13.24
N ASN A 137 -1.38 -8.01 13.15
CA ASN A 137 -2.76 -7.77 13.60
C ASN A 137 -3.42 -6.53 12.96
N LEU A 138 -2.93 -6.13 11.77
CA LEU A 138 -3.35 -4.90 11.09
C LEU A 138 -4.87 -4.83 10.87
N ALA A 139 -5.49 -5.95 10.48
CA ALA A 139 -6.93 -6.01 10.20
C ALA A 139 -7.81 -5.58 11.40
N GLY A 140 -7.33 -5.77 12.63
CA GLY A 140 -8.06 -5.41 13.85
C GLY A 140 -8.23 -3.90 14.09
N TYR A 141 -7.57 -3.06 13.30
CA TYR A 141 -7.69 -1.60 13.38
C TYR A 141 -8.80 -1.02 12.48
N PHE A 142 -9.39 -1.83 11.59
CA PHE A 142 -10.29 -1.34 10.54
C PHE A 142 -11.71 -1.86 10.67
N ASP A 143 -12.68 -1.04 10.28
CA ASP A 143 -14.09 -1.43 10.13
C ASP A 143 -14.29 -2.29 8.87
N ALA A 144 -13.47 -2.08 7.83
CA ALA A 144 -13.49 -2.85 6.59
C ALA A 144 -12.07 -3.09 6.04
N VAL A 145 -11.88 -4.24 5.39
CA VAL A 145 -10.62 -4.62 4.72
C VAL A 145 -10.93 -5.09 3.31
N VAL A 146 -10.50 -4.30 2.32
CA VAL A 146 -10.79 -4.49 0.90
C VAL A 146 -9.50 -4.72 0.12
N SER A 147 -9.44 -5.84 -0.59
CA SER A 147 -8.43 -6.09 -1.62
C SER A 147 -8.99 -5.74 -3.00
N SER A 148 -8.19 -5.16 -3.85
CA SER A 148 -8.56 -4.91 -5.25
C SER A 148 -8.95 -6.19 -6.01
N HIS A 149 -8.45 -7.33 -5.55
CA HIS A 149 -8.80 -8.65 -6.08
C HIS A 149 -10.27 -9.04 -5.84
N ASP A 150 -10.93 -8.48 -4.81
CA ASP A 150 -12.35 -8.70 -4.54
C ASP A 150 -13.22 -8.14 -5.66
N TYR A 151 -12.73 -7.09 -6.32
CA TYR A 151 -13.43 -6.42 -7.42
C TYR A 151 -12.91 -6.82 -8.81
N GLY A 152 -11.79 -7.52 -8.89
CA GLY A 152 -11.12 -7.83 -10.15
C GLY A 152 -10.58 -6.59 -10.87
N LEU A 153 -10.32 -5.49 -10.17
CA LEU A 153 -9.84 -4.22 -10.70
C LEU A 153 -8.79 -3.62 -9.77
N PRO A 154 -7.61 -3.21 -10.27
CA PRO A 154 -6.61 -2.54 -9.44
C PRO A 154 -7.07 -1.14 -9.05
N LYS A 155 -6.51 -0.58 -7.97
CA LYS A 155 -6.84 0.76 -7.44
C LYS A 155 -6.58 1.90 -8.45
N GLU A 156 -5.74 1.68 -9.42
CA GLU A 156 -5.47 2.60 -10.53
C GLU A 156 -6.67 2.79 -11.47
N HIS A 157 -7.61 1.83 -11.47
CA HIS A 157 -8.77 1.82 -12.35
C HIS A 157 -9.97 2.52 -11.70
N ASP A 158 -10.63 3.44 -12.42
CA ASP A 158 -11.75 4.23 -11.88
C ASP A 158 -12.93 3.36 -11.42
N GLY A 159 -13.18 2.22 -12.06
CA GLY A 159 -14.22 1.26 -11.67
C GLY A 159 -14.00 0.62 -10.30
N PHE A 160 -12.76 0.55 -9.81
CA PHE A 160 -12.46 0.11 -8.45
C PHE A 160 -13.11 1.05 -7.43
N TRP A 161 -12.91 2.35 -7.58
CA TRP A 161 -13.41 3.38 -6.66
C TRP A 161 -14.94 3.45 -6.65
N GLN A 162 -15.58 3.22 -7.81
CA GLN A 162 -17.04 3.16 -7.91
C GLN A 162 -17.60 1.98 -7.09
N ARG A 163 -16.99 0.80 -7.19
CA ARG A 163 -17.38 -0.39 -6.40
C ARG A 163 -17.11 -0.19 -4.92
N LEU A 164 -15.94 0.33 -4.57
CA LEU A 164 -15.56 0.63 -3.18
C LEU A 164 -16.57 1.57 -2.53
N GLN A 165 -16.96 2.67 -3.23
CA GLN A 165 -17.92 3.63 -2.72
C GLN A 165 -19.31 3.00 -2.54
N ALA A 166 -19.76 2.16 -3.48
CA ALA A 166 -21.04 1.48 -3.39
C ALA A 166 -21.10 0.49 -2.22
N GLU A 167 -20.00 -0.22 -1.93
CA GLU A 167 -19.92 -1.22 -0.86
C GLU A 167 -19.81 -0.56 0.52
N LEU A 168 -18.91 0.42 0.68
CA LEU A 168 -18.64 1.05 1.97
C LEU A 168 -19.56 2.24 2.27
N ALA A 169 -20.35 2.69 1.30
CA ALA A 169 -21.30 3.79 1.41
C ALA A 169 -20.70 5.07 2.03
N PHE A 170 -19.47 5.45 1.61
CA PHE A 170 -18.81 6.67 2.07
C PHE A 170 -19.08 7.87 1.14
N ASP A 171 -19.00 9.08 1.69
CA ASP A 171 -19.03 10.32 0.90
C ASP A 171 -17.59 10.71 0.50
N PRO A 172 -17.25 10.71 -0.80
CA PRO A 172 -15.92 11.13 -1.27
C PRO A 172 -15.54 12.55 -0.83
N LYS A 173 -16.51 13.44 -0.62
CA LYS A 173 -16.27 14.82 -0.16
C LYS A 173 -15.86 14.89 1.31
N ARG A 174 -16.14 13.85 2.09
CA ARG A 174 -15.83 13.72 3.51
C ARG A 174 -14.85 12.58 3.79
N CYS A 175 -14.00 12.30 2.80
CA CYS A 175 -13.07 11.19 2.83
C CYS A 175 -11.62 11.69 2.76
N LEU A 176 -10.76 11.08 3.59
CA LEU A 176 -9.30 11.12 3.48
C LEU A 176 -8.82 9.80 2.89
N PHE A 177 -7.94 9.88 1.91
CA PHE A 177 -7.21 8.71 1.39
C PHE A 177 -5.70 8.94 1.45
N VAL A 178 -4.97 7.95 1.92
CA VAL A 178 -3.50 7.97 2.02
C VAL A 178 -2.92 6.75 1.33
N ASP A 179 -1.93 6.97 0.45
CA ASP A 179 -1.29 5.91 -0.35
C ASP A 179 0.13 6.37 -0.75
N ASP A 180 1.02 5.46 -1.11
CA ASP A 180 2.37 5.79 -1.59
C ASP A 180 2.46 5.83 -3.13
N SER A 181 1.45 5.29 -3.84
CA SER A 181 1.42 5.13 -5.30
C SER A 181 0.75 6.34 -5.98
N LEU A 182 1.52 7.12 -6.75
CA LEU A 182 0.98 8.28 -7.47
C LEU A 182 -0.16 7.93 -8.44
N PRO A 183 -0.11 6.84 -9.25
CA PRO A 183 -1.22 6.45 -10.12
C PRO A 183 -2.50 6.16 -9.34
N VAL A 184 -2.40 5.53 -8.17
CA VAL A 184 -3.54 5.25 -7.28
C VAL A 184 -4.12 6.55 -6.72
N LEU A 185 -3.28 7.46 -6.21
CA LEU A 185 -3.70 8.77 -5.70
C LEU A 185 -4.40 9.61 -6.80
N GLN A 186 -3.91 9.54 -8.05
CA GLN A 186 -4.55 10.19 -9.19
C GLN A 186 -5.94 9.61 -9.47
N ALA A 187 -6.12 8.29 -9.41
CA ALA A 187 -7.41 7.63 -9.57
C ALA A 187 -8.40 8.01 -8.46
N ALA A 188 -7.96 8.00 -7.20
CA ALA A 188 -8.76 8.45 -6.06
C ALA A 188 -9.22 9.91 -6.21
N ARG A 189 -8.32 10.80 -6.64
CA ARG A 189 -8.65 12.21 -6.90
C ARG A 189 -9.65 12.37 -8.05
N ARG A 190 -9.50 11.59 -9.14
CA ARG A 190 -10.49 11.60 -10.26
C ARG A 190 -11.87 11.15 -9.78
N HIS A 191 -11.93 10.19 -8.88
CA HIS A 191 -13.18 9.72 -8.27
C HIS A 191 -13.85 10.80 -7.38
N GLY A 192 -13.11 11.83 -6.97
CA GLY A 192 -13.61 12.96 -6.21
C GLY A 192 -13.34 12.89 -4.71
N ILE A 193 -12.42 12.03 -4.25
CA ILE A 193 -11.96 12.05 -2.86
C ILE A 193 -11.34 13.41 -2.54
N ALA A 194 -11.88 14.08 -1.52
CA ALA A 194 -11.58 15.48 -1.25
C ALA A 194 -10.18 15.69 -0.67
N GLN A 195 -9.68 14.75 0.12
CA GLN A 195 -8.38 14.87 0.77
C GLN A 195 -7.53 13.63 0.45
N VAL A 196 -6.49 13.84 -0.35
CA VAL A 196 -5.60 12.78 -0.84
C VAL A 196 -4.17 13.15 -0.46
N PHE A 197 -3.49 12.26 0.26
CA PHE A 197 -2.13 12.46 0.75
C PHE A 197 -1.22 11.34 0.27
N ALA A 198 0.01 11.70 -0.04
CA ALA A 198 1.04 10.76 -0.43
C ALA A 198 1.98 10.42 0.73
N VAL A 199 2.43 9.16 0.80
CA VAL A 199 3.57 8.77 1.64
C VAL A 199 4.84 8.86 0.81
N SER A 200 5.78 9.71 1.24
CA SER A 200 7.03 9.94 0.52
C SER A 200 8.15 8.96 0.89
N ARG A 201 8.05 8.28 2.03
CA ARG A 201 9.04 7.29 2.49
C ARG A 201 8.40 5.92 2.73
N PRO A 202 7.97 5.23 1.66
CA PRO A 202 7.29 3.94 1.77
C PRO A 202 8.21 2.79 2.22
N ASP A 203 9.51 2.88 1.97
CA ASP A 203 10.54 1.94 2.36
C ASP A 203 11.47 2.63 3.35
N SER A 204 11.53 2.11 4.57
CA SER A 204 12.30 2.71 5.67
C SER A 204 13.81 2.75 5.44
N ARG A 205 14.30 1.95 4.49
CA ARG A 205 15.72 1.85 4.13
C ARG A 205 16.12 2.74 2.95
N GLN A 206 15.15 3.46 2.37
CA GLN A 206 15.39 4.36 1.25
C GLN A 206 15.17 5.82 1.67
N GLU A 207 15.79 6.73 0.90
CA GLU A 207 15.55 8.17 1.08
C GLU A 207 14.12 8.53 0.66
N PRO A 208 13.51 9.56 1.28
CA PRO A 208 12.19 10.03 0.91
C PRO A 208 12.14 10.48 -0.56
N ARG A 209 11.09 10.07 -1.26
CA ARG A 209 10.83 10.50 -2.64
C ARG A 209 10.34 11.95 -2.66
N ARG A 210 10.75 12.72 -3.67
CA ARG A 210 10.22 14.06 -3.90
C ARG A 210 8.87 13.97 -4.61
N ILE A 211 7.79 14.30 -3.91
CA ILE A 211 6.42 14.30 -4.44
C ILE A 211 5.96 15.76 -4.57
N LEU A 212 5.48 16.15 -5.74
CA LEU A 212 5.04 17.52 -6.05
C LEU A 212 3.54 17.62 -6.35
N GLU A 213 2.91 16.52 -6.74
CA GLU A 213 1.52 16.48 -7.22
C GLU A 213 0.49 16.42 -6.09
N PHE A 214 0.90 15.93 -4.92
CA PHE A 214 0.05 15.74 -3.75
C PHE A 214 0.73 16.29 -2.50
N PRO A 215 -0.03 16.73 -1.49
CA PRO A 215 0.49 16.87 -0.14
C PRO A 215 1.14 15.56 0.29
N ALA A 216 2.35 15.62 0.83
CA ALA A 216 3.10 14.42 1.15
C ALA A 216 3.64 14.47 2.58
N VAL A 217 3.64 13.30 3.24
CA VAL A 217 4.24 13.07 4.55
C VAL A 217 5.25 11.92 4.46
N GLU A 218 6.24 11.88 5.35
CA GLU A 218 7.12 10.72 5.43
C GLU A 218 6.47 9.57 6.19
N SER A 219 5.64 9.90 7.19
CA SER A 219 4.86 8.96 7.98
C SER A 219 3.44 9.45 8.17
N VAL A 220 2.48 8.52 8.19
CA VAL A 220 1.06 8.84 8.44
C VAL A 220 0.84 9.52 9.80
N SER A 221 1.72 9.31 10.78
CA SER A 221 1.65 9.97 12.08
C SER A 221 1.78 11.50 12.00
N GLU A 222 2.43 12.04 10.97
CA GLU A 222 2.53 13.49 10.76
C GLU A 222 1.15 14.13 10.51
N LEU A 223 0.21 13.37 9.96
CA LEU A 223 -1.16 13.82 9.71
C LEU A 223 -1.91 14.15 11.01
N LEU A 224 -1.49 13.56 12.14
CA LEU A 224 -2.07 13.85 13.47
C LEU A 224 -1.82 15.27 13.96
N GLY A 225 -0.89 15.99 13.36
CA GLY A 225 -0.51 17.35 13.81
C GLY A 225 -1.65 18.37 13.82
N SER A 226 -2.77 18.12 13.13
CA SER A 226 -3.99 18.95 13.14
C SER A 226 -5.21 18.24 13.76
N LEU A 227 -5.04 17.02 14.26
CA LEU A 227 -6.12 16.28 14.92
C LEU A 227 -6.48 16.93 16.27
N GLY A 228 -7.76 17.21 16.48
CA GLY A 228 -8.24 17.84 17.73
C GLY A 228 -8.15 19.37 17.77
N ARG A 229 -7.76 20.04 16.64
CA ARG A 229 -7.73 21.51 16.56
C ARG A 229 -9.02 22.09 15.96
#